data_bb648921ea70118f1d47b4e0eba408aa
#
_entry.id   bb648921ea70118f1d47b4e0eba408aa
#
_cell.length_a   1.000
_cell.length_b   1.000
_cell.length_c   1.000
_cell.angle_alpha   90.00
_cell.angle_beta   90.00
_cell.angle_gamma   90.00
#
_symmetry.space_group_name_H-M   'P 1'
#
loop_
_entity.id
_entity.type
_entity.pdbx_description
1 polymer ?
#
loop_
_entity_poly.entity_id
_entity_poly.type
_entity_poly.pdbx_seq_one_letter_code
_entity_poly.pdbx_strand_id
1 'polypeptide(L)'
;NIALIFSYMQFRTAIGLFDNLNSNAAVSEYTMSVVVMKNNSAKKLADLKGEAVAAPVSTDGENINKLMKEIREKEKQSLNLTESRNYISAYEELAAGTSKAMILNSSFEDLITSQHADFKDKTKKIYEYKITKLVNAKAKQSVGDTFNVYISGIDTYGPVSSVSRSDVNIIMTVNKKTGKILLTTTPRDSYVKIADGGNNQYDKLTHAGLY
;
A
#
# COMPACT_ATOMS: atom_id res chain seq x y z
N ASN A 1 -14.88 -11.11 41.76
CA ASN A 1 -15.28 -9.72 41.52
C ASN A 1 -14.11 -8.83 41.06
N ILE A 2 -12.86 -9.00 41.57
CA ILE A 2 -11.70 -8.20 41.16
C ILE A 2 -11.33 -8.46 39.71
N ALA A 3 -11.37 -9.72 39.23
CA ALA A 3 -11.08 -10.08 37.85
C ALA A 3 -12.08 -9.45 36.86
N LEU A 4 -13.36 -9.33 37.24
CA LEU A 4 -14.39 -8.69 36.40
C LEU A 4 -14.16 -7.18 36.30
N ILE A 5 -13.73 -6.53 37.41
CA ILE A 5 -13.42 -5.10 37.44
C ILE A 5 -12.19 -4.84 36.56
N PHE A 6 -11.16 -5.68 36.65
CA PHE A 6 -9.96 -5.58 35.84
C PHE A 6 -10.26 -5.78 34.36
N SER A 7 -11.04 -6.79 34.00
CA SER A 7 -11.50 -7.02 32.61
C SER A 7 -12.31 -5.85 32.08
N TYR A 8 -13.19 -5.26 32.90
CA TYR A 8 -13.98 -4.09 32.51
C TYR A 8 -13.11 -2.85 32.31
N MET A 9 -12.08 -2.63 33.15
CA MET A 9 -11.13 -1.53 32.98
C MET A 9 -10.30 -1.69 31.70
N GLN A 10 -9.81 -2.91 31.42
CA GLN A 10 -9.09 -3.21 30.16
C GLN A 10 -9.98 -3.00 28.94
N PHE A 11 -11.25 -3.39 29.02
CA PHE A 11 -12.22 -3.19 27.94
C PHE A 11 -12.51 -1.70 27.70
N ARG A 12 -12.64 -0.90 28.75
CA ARG A 12 -12.79 0.57 28.61
C ARG A 12 -11.54 1.24 28.04
N THR A 13 -10.35 0.78 28.43
CA THR A 13 -9.08 1.27 27.86
C THR A 13 -8.99 0.94 26.37
N ALA A 14 -9.38 -0.27 25.97
CA ALA A 14 -9.45 -0.64 24.56
C ALA A 14 -10.43 0.23 23.77
N ILE A 15 -11.63 0.50 24.30
CA ILE A 15 -12.61 1.41 23.67
C ILE A 15 -12.02 2.82 23.54
N GLY A 16 -11.36 3.35 24.58
CA GLY A 16 -10.74 4.66 24.53
C GLY A 16 -9.58 4.74 23.51
N LEU A 17 -8.85 3.65 23.30
CA LEU A 17 -7.86 3.55 22.22
C LEU A 17 -8.53 3.58 20.84
N PHE A 18 -9.66 2.89 20.65
CA PHE A 18 -10.42 2.94 19.39
C PHE A 18 -10.99 4.34 19.12
N ASP A 19 -11.48 5.05 20.13
CA ASP A 19 -11.96 6.43 20.00
C ASP A 19 -10.80 7.39 19.60
N ASN A 20 -9.61 7.21 20.18
CA ASN A 20 -8.43 7.97 19.85
C ASN A 20 -7.88 7.62 18.44
N LEU A 21 -7.93 6.37 18.02
CA LEU A 21 -7.57 5.94 16.65
C LEU A 21 -8.54 6.51 15.61
N ASN A 22 -9.81 6.65 15.98
CA ASN A 22 -10.86 7.19 15.10
C ASN A 22 -10.81 8.72 14.99
N SER A 23 -10.19 9.43 15.93
CA SER A 23 -10.03 10.89 15.93
C SER A 23 -8.74 11.35 15.22
N ASN A 24 -7.76 10.49 15.07
CA ASN A 24 -6.55 10.79 14.32
C ASN A 24 -6.76 10.40 12.85
N ALA A 25 -6.77 11.39 11.96
CA ALA A 25 -6.70 11.13 10.53
C ALA A 25 -5.50 10.22 10.27
N ALA A 26 -5.74 9.00 9.79
CA ALA A 26 -4.68 8.11 9.41
C ALA A 26 -3.95 8.75 8.22
N VAL A 27 -2.68 9.05 8.41
CA VAL A 27 -1.82 9.58 7.35
C VAL A 27 -1.15 8.38 6.70
N SER A 28 -1.48 8.10 5.47
CA SER A 28 -0.74 7.14 4.66
C SER A 28 0.36 7.88 3.89
N GLU A 29 1.60 7.47 4.08
CA GLU A 29 2.75 8.01 3.37
C GLU A 29 3.36 6.92 2.49
N TYR A 30 3.61 7.24 1.24
CA TYR A 30 4.36 6.40 0.31
C TYR A 30 5.23 7.25 -0.61
N THR A 31 6.25 6.63 -1.18
CA THR A 31 7.22 7.33 -2.03
C THR A 31 7.09 6.81 -3.46
N MET A 32 6.90 7.73 -4.41
CA MET A 32 7.04 7.45 -5.82
C MET A 32 8.48 7.71 -6.25
N SER A 33 9.10 6.77 -6.94
CA SER A 33 10.51 6.86 -7.31
C SER A 33 10.71 6.59 -8.79
N VAL A 34 11.77 7.19 -9.35
CA VAL A 34 12.33 6.79 -10.65
C VAL A 34 13.54 5.92 -10.37
N VAL A 35 13.46 4.68 -10.83
CA VAL A 35 14.44 3.62 -10.54
C VAL A 35 15.16 3.21 -11.82
N VAL A 36 16.46 3.00 -11.73
CA VAL A 36 17.31 2.49 -12.81
C VAL A 36 18.13 1.29 -12.32
N MET A 37 18.67 0.50 -13.23
CA MET A 37 19.63 -0.54 -12.85
C MET A 37 20.87 0.09 -12.20
N LYS A 38 21.46 -0.58 -11.22
CA LYS A 38 22.61 -0.06 -10.44
C LYS A 38 23.84 0.24 -11.31
N ASN A 39 24.03 -0.56 -12.35
CA ASN A 39 25.10 -0.38 -13.33
C ASN A 39 24.80 0.70 -14.40
N ASN A 40 23.59 1.27 -14.42
CA ASN A 40 23.24 2.37 -15.31
C ASN A 40 23.99 3.64 -14.90
N SER A 41 24.52 4.37 -15.87
CA SER A 41 25.27 5.63 -15.65
C SER A 41 24.38 6.80 -15.24
N ALA A 42 23.05 6.73 -15.44
CA ALA A 42 22.11 7.79 -15.09
C ALA A 42 22.15 8.05 -13.58
N LYS A 43 22.21 9.33 -13.21
CA LYS A 43 22.24 9.83 -11.83
C LYS A 43 21.10 10.81 -11.53
N LYS A 44 20.48 11.37 -12.56
CA LYS A 44 19.42 12.37 -12.49
C LYS A 44 18.43 12.18 -13.63
N LEU A 45 17.24 12.79 -13.52
CA LEU A 45 16.19 12.67 -14.52
C LEU A 45 16.59 13.12 -15.93
N ALA A 46 17.46 14.14 -16.02
CA ALA A 46 17.96 14.64 -17.31
C ALA A 46 18.70 13.57 -18.12
N ASP A 47 19.30 12.60 -17.44
CA ASP A 47 20.07 11.52 -18.08
C ASP A 47 19.15 10.49 -18.76
N LEU A 48 17.82 10.58 -18.50
CA LEU A 48 16.78 9.73 -19.10
C LEU A 48 16.03 10.41 -20.25
N LYS A 49 16.52 11.54 -20.77
CA LYS A 49 15.83 12.26 -21.84
C LYS A 49 15.70 11.39 -23.09
N GLY A 50 14.45 11.16 -23.52
CA GLY A 50 14.13 10.35 -24.70
C GLY A 50 14.12 8.83 -24.44
N GLU A 51 14.59 8.39 -23.28
CA GLU A 51 14.62 6.97 -22.93
C GLU A 51 13.24 6.47 -22.47
N ALA A 52 12.95 5.20 -22.72
CA ALA A 52 11.72 4.56 -22.26
C ALA A 52 11.76 4.34 -20.74
N VAL A 53 10.68 4.71 -20.08
CA VAL A 53 10.46 4.54 -18.62
C VAL A 53 9.22 3.69 -18.41
N ALA A 54 9.42 2.47 -17.94
CA ALA A 54 8.34 1.52 -17.67
C ALA A 54 7.46 1.99 -16.51
N ALA A 55 6.15 2.04 -16.71
CA ALA A 55 5.22 2.49 -15.70
C ALA A 55 3.84 1.83 -15.84
N PRO A 56 3.24 1.28 -14.78
CA PRO A 56 1.91 0.68 -14.83
C PRO A 56 0.82 1.75 -14.71
N VAL A 57 0.69 2.59 -15.74
CA VAL A 57 -0.23 3.76 -15.73
C VAL A 57 -1.69 3.33 -15.61
N SER A 58 -2.08 2.22 -16.21
CA SER A 58 -3.44 1.68 -16.10
C SER A 58 -3.78 1.20 -14.69
N THR A 59 -2.79 0.82 -13.89
CA THR A 59 -2.96 0.25 -12.55
C THR A 59 -2.83 1.31 -11.46
N ASP A 60 -1.85 2.22 -11.58
CA ASP A 60 -1.52 3.23 -10.55
C ASP A 60 -1.40 4.66 -11.15
N GLY A 61 -2.24 4.96 -12.14
CA GLY A 61 -2.18 6.21 -12.89
C GLY A 61 -2.33 7.47 -12.05
N GLU A 62 -3.13 7.45 -10.98
CA GLU A 62 -3.27 8.61 -10.08
C GLU A 62 -1.93 9.00 -9.46
N ASN A 63 -1.20 8.04 -8.91
CA ASN A 63 0.07 8.31 -8.23
C ASN A 63 1.19 8.61 -9.22
N ILE A 64 1.21 7.92 -10.35
CA ILE A 64 2.16 8.19 -11.44
C ILE A 64 1.95 9.60 -11.99
N ASN A 65 0.70 10.04 -12.18
CA ASN A 65 0.39 11.40 -12.64
C ASN A 65 0.81 12.47 -11.62
N LYS A 66 0.69 12.21 -10.31
CA LYS A 66 1.21 13.12 -9.27
C LYS A 66 2.73 13.26 -9.37
N LEU A 67 3.45 12.14 -9.52
CA LEU A 67 4.90 12.16 -9.73
C LEU A 67 5.28 12.93 -11.02
N MET A 68 4.59 12.66 -12.13
CA MET A 68 4.86 13.33 -13.41
C MET A 68 4.58 14.84 -13.34
N LYS A 69 3.57 15.24 -12.59
CA LYS A 69 3.29 16.66 -12.34
C LYS A 69 4.42 17.31 -11.55
N GLU A 70 4.85 16.68 -10.46
CA GLU A 70 5.95 17.14 -9.62
C GLU A 70 7.25 17.30 -10.43
N ILE A 71 7.61 16.31 -11.24
CA ILE A 71 8.79 16.35 -12.12
C ILE A 71 8.69 17.52 -13.11
N ARG A 72 7.53 17.75 -13.72
CA ARG A 72 7.36 18.89 -14.65
C ARG A 72 7.47 20.23 -13.96
N GLU A 73 6.90 20.37 -12.77
CA GLU A 73 6.86 21.64 -12.05
C GLU A 73 8.20 22.00 -11.44
N LYS A 74 8.92 21.03 -10.85
CA LYS A 74 10.20 21.28 -10.16
C LYS A 74 11.42 21.11 -11.04
N GLU A 75 11.46 20.04 -11.80
CA GLU A 75 12.64 19.69 -12.62
C GLU A 75 12.57 20.23 -14.04
N LYS A 76 11.39 20.79 -14.46
CA LYS A 76 11.14 21.26 -15.82
C LYS A 76 11.41 20.20 -16.89
N GLN A 77 11.12 18.94 -16.56
CA GLN A 77 11.38 17.79 -17.41
C GLN A 77 10.11 16.95 -17.61
N SER A 78 10.15 16.07 -18.59
CA SER A 78 9.13 15.05 -18.81
C SER A 78 9.82 13.71 -19.09
N LEU A 79 9.26 12.62 -18.61
CA LEU A 79 9.70 11.27 -18.89
C LEU A 79 8.83 10.65 -19.98
N ASN A 80 9.44 9.81 -20.80
CA ASN A 80 8.76 9.05 -21.84
C ASN A 80 8.24 7.74 -21.25
N LEU A 81 7.00 7.76 -20.70
CA LEU A 81 6.42 6.59 -20.08
C LEU A 81 5.98 5.57 -21.12
N THR A 82 6.33 4.30 -20.87
CA THR A 82 5.83 3.12 -21.59
C THR A 82 4.94 2.31 -20.66
N GLU A 83 3.77 1.90 -21.15
CA GLU A 83 2.80 1.14 -20.35
C GLU A 83 3.36 -0.23 -20.00
N SER A 84 3.28 -0.58 -18.73
CA SER A 84 3.59 -1.91 -18.21
C SER A 84 2.34 -2.48 -17.52
N ARG A 85 2.19 -3.78 -17.53
CA ARG A 85 1.02 -4.47 -16.96
C ARG A 85 0.86 -4.18 -15.46
N ASN A 86 1.99 -4.22 -14.73
CA ASN A 86 2.08 -4.00 -13.28
C ASN A 86 3.52 -3.67 -12.90
N TYR A 87 3.80 -3.43 -11.62
CA TYR A 87 5.13 -3.10 -11.14
C TYR A 87 6.17 -4.22 -11.29
N ILE A 88 5.75 -5.49 -11.27
CA ILE A 88 6.63 -6.64 -11.52
C ILE A 88 7.07 -6.62 -12.98
N SER A 89 6.12 -6.48 -13.92
CA SER A 89 6.44 -6.38 -15.34
C SER A 89 7.32 -5.17 -15.66
N ALA A 90 7.08 -4.02 -15.00
CA ALA A 90 7.92 -2.85 -15.16
C ALA A 90 9.37 -3.11 -14.73
N TYR A 91 9.58 -3.86 -13.64
CA TYR A 91 10.92 -4.29 -13.24
C TYR A 91 11.55 -5.30 -14.24
N GLU A 92 10.76 -6.26 -14.71
CA GLU A 92 11.24 -7.23 -15.72
C GLU A 92 11.68 -6.53 -17.01
N GLU A 93 10.95 -5.53 -17.48
CA GLU A 93 11.31 -4.67 -18.61
C GLU A 93 12.60 -3.89 -18.36
N LEU A 94 12.76 -3.35 -17.13
CA LEU A 94 14.00 -2.68 -16.71
C LEU A 94 15.18 -3.65 -16.67
N ALA A 95 15.00 -4.83 -16.11
CA ALA A 95 16.04 -5.86 -15.99
C ALA A 95 16.45 -6.42 -17.35
N ALA A 96 15.49 -6.56 -18.28
CA ALA A 96 15.72 -6.97 -19.66
C ALA A 96 16.36 -5.86 -20.54
N GLY A 97 16.39 -4.61 -20.05
CA GLY A 97 16.94 -3.46 -20.78
C GLY A 97 16.00 -2.91 -21.86
N THR A 98 14.77 -3.38 -21.96
CA THR A 98 13.75 -2.82 -22.86
C THR A 98 13.29 -1.43 -22.41
N SER A 99 13.37 -1.16 -21.12
CA SER A 99 13.24 0.18 -20.53
C SER A 99 14.52 0.57 -19.82
N LYS A 100 14.86 1.85 -19.81
CA LYS A 100 16.07 2.36 -19.13
C LYS A 100 15.83 2.74 -17.67
N ALA A 101 14.57 2.98 -17.34
CA ALA A 101 14.11 3.25 -15.99
C ALA A 101 12.70 2.66 -15.78
N MET A 102 12.27 2.62 -14.54
CA MET A 102 10.89 2.34 -14.18
C MET A 102 10.38 3.33 -13.14
N ILE A 103 9.09 3.55 -13.12
CA ILE A 103 8.42 4.18 -11.98
C ILE A 103 8.16 3.11 -10.92
N LEU A 104 8.40 3.45 -9.67
CA LEU A 104 8.15 2.60 -8.52
C LEU A 104 7.32 3.35 -7.48
N ASN A 105 6.23 2.77 -7.06
CA ASN A 105 5.54 3.12 -5.83
C ASN A 105 6.10 2.23 -4.71
N SER A 106 6.60 2.83 -3.64
CA SER A 106 7.22 2.09 -2.51
C SER A 106 6.30 1.02 -1.90
N SER A 107 4.98 1.21 -2.04
CA SER A 107 3.98 0.25 -1.62
C SER A 107 4.11 -1.13 -2.28
N PHE A 108 4.70 -1.19 -3.47
CA PHE A 108 4.88 -2.42 -4.25
C PHE A 108 6.31 -2.98 -4.21
N GLU A 109 7.22 -2.33 -3.48
CA GLU A 109 8.63 -2.75 -3.41
C GLU A 109 8.78 -4.16 -2.85
N ASP A 110 8.01 -4.50 -1.80
CA ASP A 110 8.04 -5.83 -1.21
C ASP A 110 7.41 -6.90 -2.11
N LEU A 111 6.39 -6.53 -2.90
CA LEU A 111 5.80 -7.42 -3.90
C LEU A 111 6.84 -7.79 -4.98
N ILE A 112 7.58 -6.81 -5.50
CA ILE A 112 8.66 -7.05 -6.47
C ILE A 112 9.74 -7.92 -5.81
N THR A 113 10.20 -7.58 -4.61
CA THR A 113 11.24 -8.31 -3.88
C THR A 113 10.84 -9.75 -3.60
N SER A 114 9.55 -10.04 -3.39
CA SER A 114 9.06 -11.40 -3.17
C SER A 114 9.22 -12.33 -4.37
N GLN A 115 9.29 -11.78 -5.59
CA GLN A 115 9.49 -12.53 -6.83
C GLN A 115 10.91 -12.37 -7.37
N HIS A 116 11.55 -11.25 -7.07
CA HIS A 116 12.90 -10.89 -7.49
C HIS A 116 13.70 -10.42 -6.27
N ALA A 117 14.22 -11.38 -5.49
CA ALA A 117 14.90 -11.11 -4.21
C ALA A 117 16.09 -10.16 -4.33
N ASP A 118 16.72 -10.09 -5.51
CA ASP A 118 17.85 -9.24 -5.82
C ASP A 118 17.47 -7.82 -6.30
N PHE A 119 16.19 -7.48 -6.32
CA PHE A 119 15.69 -6.18 -6.78
C PHE A 119 16.45 -5.00 -6.15
N LYS A 120 16.52 -4.99 -4.80
CA LYS A 120 17.17 -3.90 -4.03
C LYS A 120 18.67 -3.82 -4.31
N ASP A 121 19.31 -4.96 -4.56
CA ASP A 121 20.74 -5.01 -4.82
C ASP A 121 21.11 -4.59 -6.25
N LYS A 122 20.21 -4.84 -7.20
CA LYS A 122 20.42 -4.55 -8.63
C LYS A 122 19.94 -3.18 -9.07
N THR A 123 19.15 -2.48 -8.25
CA THR A 123 18.57 -1.19 -8.62
C THR A 123 19.05 -0.04 -7.76
N LYS A 124 18.85 1.18 -8.24
CA LYS A 124 19.03 2.43 -7.50
C LYS A 124 17.95 3.43 -7.88
N LYS A 125 17.51 4.21 -6.89
CA LYS A 125 16.59 5.33 -7.08
C LYS A 125 17.38 6.57 -7.47
N ILE A 126 16.97 7.26 -8.52
CA ILE A 126 17.59 8.52 -8.97
C ILE A 126 16.71 9.74 -8.77
N TYR A 127 15.43 9.52 -8.42
CA TYR A 127 14.49 10.55 -8.01
C TYR A 127 13.46 9.95 -7.06
N GLU A 128 13.05 10.73 -6.06
CA GLU A 128 12.04 10.32 -5.09
C GLU A 128 11.10 11.48 -4.80
N TYR A 129 9.81 11.17 -4.75
CA TYR A 129 8.73 12.08 -4.38
C TYR A 129 7.82 11.44 -3.33
N LYS A 130 7.77 12.06 -2.14
CA LYS A 130 6.96 11.58 -1.03
C LYS A 130 5.53 12.10 -1.17
N ILE A 131 4.57 11.19 -1.18
CA ILE A 131 3.16 11.50 -1.21
C ILE A 131 2.56 11.19 0.16
N THR A 132 1.92 12.19 0.73
CA THR A 132 1.18 12.07 1.98
C THR A 132 -0.31 12.11 1.66
N LYS A 133 -1.03 11.04 1.94
CA LYS A 133 -2.47 10.94 1.75
C LYS A 133 -3.15 10.99 3.13
N LEU A 134 -3.96 12.00 3.37
CA LEU A 134 -4.86 12.01 4.52
C LEU A 134 -5.97 10.99 4.23
N VAL A 135 -5.94 9.86 4.90
CA VAL A 135 -7.05 8.92 4.89
C VAL A 135 -8.09 9.48 5.86
N ASN A 136 -8.99 10.30 5.34
CA ASN A 136 -10.19 10.66 6.07
C ASN A 136 -11.08 9.40 6.15
N ALA A 137 -10.79 8.55 7.10
CA ALA A 137 -11.72 7.54 7.54
C ALA A 137 -12.89 8.27 8.22
N LYS A 138 -13.80 8.83 7.42
CA LYS A 138 -15.14 9.07 7.87
C LYS A 138 -15.75 7.68 8.09
N ALA A 139 -15.42 7.06 9.23
CA ALA A 139 -16.20 5.96 9.73
C ALA A 139 -17.64 6.49 9.81
N LYS A 140 -18.50 6.04 8.91
CA LYS A 140 -19.93 6.15 9.14
C LYS A 140 -20.15 5.39 10.43
N GLN A 141 -20.29 6.11 11.54
CA GLN A 141 -20.77 5.51 12.76
C GLN A 141 -22.14 4.90 12.43
N SER A 142 -22.15 3.62 12.14
CA SER A 142 -23.37 2.85 12.18
C SER A 142 -23.73 2.74 13.66
N VAL A 143 -24.62 3.62 14.13
CA VAL A 143 -25.13 3.64 15.49
C VAL A 143 -26.15 2.48 15.68
N GLY A 144 -25.92 1.35 15.04
CA GLY A 144 -26.71 0.15 15.23
C GLY A 144 -26.26 -0.64 16.46
N ASP A 145 -27.15 -1.51 16.94
CA ASP A 145 -26.83 -2.44 18.03
C ASP A 145 -25.75 -3.46 17.64
N THR A 146 -25.47 -3.59 16.36
CA THR A 146 -24.46 -4.49 15.80
C THR A 146 -23.51 -3.72 14.90
N PHE A 147 -22.20 -3.93 15.04
CA PHE A 147 -21.17 -3.37 14.18
C PHE A 147 -20.08 -4.42 13.88
N ASN A 148 -19.40 -4.22 12.77
CA ASN A 148 -18.28 -5.05 12.34
C ASN A 148 -16.98 -4.25 12.44
N VAL A 149 -15.91 -4.93 12.89
CA VAL A 149 -14.53 -4.44 12.86
C VAL A 149 -13.71 -5.40 12.02
N TYR A 150 -13.06 -4.91 10.99
CA TYR A 150 -12.08 -5.68 10.25
C TYR A 150 -10.72 -5.51 10.92
N ILE A 151 -10.09 -6.63 11.25
CA ILE A 151 -8.76 -6.68 11.86
C ILE A 151 -7.83 -7.31 10.84
N SER A 152 -6.85 -6.53 10.38
CA SER A 152 -5.81 -6.98 9.48
C SER A 152 -4.48 -7.03 10.22
N GLY A 153 -3.82 -8.17 10.22
CA GLY A 153 -2.46 -8.33 10.73
C GLY A 153 -1.48 -8.29 9.57
N ILE A 154 -0.45 -7.45 9.69
CA ILE A 154 0.62 -7.33 8.70
C ILE A 154 1.88 -8.06 9.19
N ASP A 155 2.60 -8.71 8.26
CA ASP A 155 3.86 -9.41 8.54
C ASP A 155 5.07 -8.50 8.27
N THR A 156 5.09 -7.33 8.90
CA THR A 156 6.17 -6.35 8.70
C THR A 156 6.47 -5.63 10.00
N TYR A 157 7.76 -5.54 10.34
CA TYR A 157 8.25 -4.63 11.39
C TYR A 157 8.27 -3.20 10.82
N GLY A 158 7.51 -2.30 11.43
CA GLY A 158 7.52 -0.90 11.02
C GLY A 158 6.26 -0.13 11.44
N PRO A 159 6.14 1.13 11.00
CA PRO A 159 4.95 1.92 11.28
C PRO A 159 3.69 1.25 10.68
N VAL A 160 2.55 1.41 11.34
CA VAL A 160 1.24 0.89 10.88
C VAL A 160 0.86 1.38 9.48
N SER A 161 1.49 2.47 9.01
CA SER A 161 1.34 3.00 7.66
C SER A 161 2.14 2.24 6.59
N SER A 162 2.91 1.23 6.97
CA SER A 162 3.63 0.40 6.00
C SER A 162 2.64 -0.41 5.18
N VAL A 163 2.68 -0.26 3.87
CA VAL A 163 1.92 -1.13 2.97
C VAL A 163 2.56 -2.51 3.02
N SER A 164 1.80 -3.48 3.43
CA SER A 164 2.27 -4.86 3.63
C SER A 164 1.16 -5.85 3.32
N ARG A 165 1.54 -7.11 3.17
CA ARG A 165 0.58 -8.20 3.01
C ARG A 165 -0.31 -8.31 4.25
N SER A 166 -1.60 -8.54 4.02
CA SER A 166 -2.57 -8.84 5.06
C SER A 166 -2.56 -10.35 5.35
N ASP A 167 -1.72 -10.78 6.27
CA ASP A 167 -1.56 -12.19 6.58
C ASP A 167 -2.60 -12.73 7.58
N VAL A 168 -3.18 -11.84 8.37
CA VAL A 168 -4.30 -12.14 9.26
C VAL A 168 -5.50 -11.30 8.85
N ASN A 169 -6.61 -11.96 8.60
CA ASN A 169 -7.86 -11.31 8.19
C ASN A 169 -9.00 -11.81 9.07
N ILE A 170 -9.45 -10.97 9.99
CA ILE A 170 -10.52 -11.29 10.94
C ILE A 170 -11.61 -10.23 10.85
N ILE A 171 -12.85 -10.67 10.72
CA ILE A 171 -14.02 -9.83 10.90
C ILE A 171 -14.57 -10.11 12.30
N MET A 172 -14.53 -9.09 13.17
CA MET A 172 -15.15 -9.13 14.48
C MET A 172 -16.51 -8.46 14.40
N THR A 173 -17.56 -9.24 14.60
CA THR A 173 -18.94 -8.74 14.69
C THR A 173 -19.35 -8.63 16.15
N VAL A 174 -19.73 -7.44 16.60
CA VAL A 174 -20.14 -7.16 17.96
C VAL A 174 -21.62 -6.80 17.98
N ASN A 175 -22.40 -7.52 18.78
CA ASN A 175 -23.80 -7.18 19.06
C ASN A 175 -23.91 -6.64 20.49
N LYS A 176 -24.09 -5.31 20.61
CA LYS A 176 -24.17 -4.61 21.91
C LYS A 176 -25.41 -5.02 22.72
N LYS A 177 -26.49 -5.33 22.02
CA LYS A 177 -27.78 -5.68 22.68
C LYS A 177 -27.73 -7.03 23.38
N THR A 178 -27.05 -8.00 22.76
CA THR A 178 -26.94 -9.36 23.31
C THR A 178 -25.61 -9.63 24.01
N GLY A 179 -24.64 -8.70 23.93
CA GLY A 179 -23.28 -8.87 24.46
C GLY A 179 -22.45 -9.95 23.72
N LYS A 180 -22.92 -10.40 22.55
CA LYS A 180 -22.24 -11.45 21.77
C LYS A 180 -21.20 -10.87 20.84
N ILE A 181 -20.07 -11.58 20.73
CA ILE A 181 -18.99 -11.29 19.78
C ILE A 181 -18.77 -12.54 18.93
N LEU A 182 -18.74 -12.36 17.62
CA LEU A 182 -18.37 -13.38 16.64
C LEU A 182 -17.07 -12.97 15.97
N LEU A 183 -16.11 -13.89 15.92
CA LEU A 183 -14.87 -13.74 15.15
C LEU A 183 -14.93 -14.67 13.95
N THR A 184 -14.80 -14.10 12.75
CA THR A 184 -14.75 -14.83 11.50
C THR A 184 -13.38 -14.61 10.87
N THR A 185 -12.60 -15.67 10.75
CA THR A 185 -11.29 -15.63 10.07
C THR A 185 -11.45 -15.98 8.59
N THR A 186 -10.73 -15.26 7.73
CA THR A 186 -10.67 -15.56 6.31
C THR A 186 -9.24 -15.95 5.95
N PRO A 187 -9.01 -17.11 5.30
CA PRO A 187 -7.66 -17.51 4.93
C PRO A 187 -7.01 -16.50 4.00
N ARG A 188 -5.75 -16.18 4.24
CA ARG A 188 -4.98 -15.19 3.48
C ARG A 188 -4.86 -15.52 1.99
N ASP A 189 -4.86 -16.80 1.65
CA ASP A 189 -4.74 -17.30 0.27
C ASP A 189 -6.09 -17.41 -0.46
N SER A 190 -7.19 -16.94 0.16
CA SER A 190 -8.49 -16.89 -0.51
C SER A 190 -8.40 -16.07 -1.79
N TYR A 191 -8.86 -16.65 -2.91
CA TYR A 191 -8.90 -15.98 -4.20
C TYR A 191 -10.17 -15.15 -4.31
N VAL A 192 -10.04 -13.85 -4.21
CA VAL A 192 -11.15 -12.90 -4.10
C VAL A 192 -10.99 -11.74 -5.07
N LYS A 193 -12.11 -11.08 -5.35
CA LYS A 193 -12.09 -9.85 -6.14
C LYS A 193 -11.61 -8.70 -5.25
N ILE A 194 -10.50 -8.08 -5.61
CA ILE A 194 -9.97 -6.90 -4.93
C ILE A 194 -10.58 -5.66 -5.58
N ALA A 195 -11.42 -4.96 -4.83
CA ALA A 195 -12.04 -3.71 -5.28
C ALA A 195 -11.04 -2.55 -5.28
N ASP A 196 -11.42 -1.44 -5.90
CA ASP A 196 -10.71 -0.17 -5.92
C ASP A 196 -9.22 -0.32 -6.30
N GLY A 197 -8.31 -0.31 -5.33
CA GLY A 197 -6.87 -0.40 -5.54
C GLY A 197 -6.44 -1.60 -6.40
N GLY A 198 -7.12 -2.75 -6.25
CA GLY A 198 -6.90 -3.96 -7.07
C GLY A 198 -7.56 -3.92 -8.44
N ASN A 199 -8.08 -2.78 -8.87
CA ASN A 199 -8.73 -2.56 -10.16
C ASN A 199 -9.83 -3.61 -10.47
N ASN A 200 -10.53 -4.08 -9.44
CA ASN A 200 -11.55 -5.12 -9.51
C ASN A 200 -11.06 -6.48 -10.08
N GLN A 201 -9.75 -6.73 -10.07
CA GLN A 201 -9.18 -8.00 -10.47
C GLN A 201 -9.27 -9.02 -9.33
N TYR A 202 -9.23 -10.31 -9.69
CA TYR A 202 -9.14 -11.38 -8.72
C TYR A 202 -7.69 -11.63 -8.35
N ASP A 203 -7.42 -11.71 -7.04
CA ASP A 203 -6.11 -12.01 -6.50
C ASP A 203 -6.24 -12.67 -5.12
N LYS A 204 -5.14 -13.08 -4.52
CA LYS A 204 -5.11 -13.55 -3.14
C LYS A 204 -5.48 -12.43 -2.18
N LEU A 205 -6.31 -12.75 -1.17
CA LEU A 205 -6.74 -11.77 -0.17
C LEU A 205 -5.56 -11.08 0.53
N THR A 206 -4.45 -11.80 0.76
CA THR A 206 -3.24 -11.23 1.38
C THR A 206 -2.68 -10.04 0.59
N HIS A 207 -2.91 -9.99 -0.72
CA HIS A 207 -2.45 -8.89 -1.58
C HIS A 207 -3.35 -7.63 -1.47
N ALA A 208 -4.54 -7.75 -0.88
CA ALA A 208 -5.42 -6.58 -0.70
C ALA A 208 -4.79 -5.47 0.15
N GLY A 209 -3.84 -5.81 1.02
CA GLY A 209 -3.07 -4.84 1.81
C GLY A 209 -1.98 -4.11 1.02
N LEU A 210 -1.75 -4.47 -0.24
CA LEU A 210 -0.74 -3.86 -1.12
C LEU A 210 -1.32 -2.78 -2.05
N TYR A 211 -2.66 -2.65 -2.12
CA TYR A 211 -3.39 -1.75 -3.03
C TYR A 211 -3.87 -0.47 -2.38
#